data_8fb6d0cd7d0b9144d566712ac4f72608
#
_entry.id   8fb6d0cd7d0b9144d566712ac4f72608
#
_cell.length_a   1.000
_cell.length_b   1.000
_cell.length_c   1.000
_cell.angle_alpha   90.00
_cell.angle_beta   90.00
_cell.angle_gamma   90.00
#
_symmetry.space_group_name_H-M   'P 1'
#
loop_
_entity.id
_entity.type
_entity.pdbx_description
1 polymer ?
#
loop_
_entity_poly.entity_id
_entity_poly.type
_entity_poly.pdbx_seq_one_letter_code
_entity_poly.pdbx_strand_id
1 'polypeptide(L)'
;MSDRTRLAAVVWGVLVSQVLLYPGLEETVVALGGGDAILARTWFLVAEFGAFVVCAVLWGLLSDALGVRTPLVVLGGAGGAASYLGVGLAPRAELGFGVVLVLRVLGGAFTIGAFSLSITMLMDLSSGHGRNMGAAGTAIGLGAALGSVVGGQLASVDPLWPVYGGAAILAGVAALAATVPDRSPGDGLPVDALVDRVRARPDLLVPFAFGYIDRLTAGFFALTGVAYFQDAFEGIGPAQAGVTLALFFVPFAVLQYPVGSLSDRIGRFLPVVGGSTLYGVVIIAVGLAPSYLLAAGLMVVVGVCGALVSPTTMALVTDIVPPEERGAAMGGFNVFGSLGMLSGFLVGGLVTSAYGYLPAFLAAGGLEIAIALLAFRPVRRITTGRERPAAGTVDD
;
A
#
# COMPACT_ATOMS: atom_id res chain seq x y z
N MET A 1 1.27 -24.70 11.31
CA MET A 1 0.61 -23.48 10.75
C MET A 1 -0.20 -23.88 9.54
N SER A 2 -1.40 -23.30 9.35
CA SER A 2 -2.19 -23.51 8.12
C SER A 2 -1.55 -22.77 6.92
N ASP A 3 -1.87 -23.20 5.68
CA ASP A 3 -1.37 -22.52 4.47
C ASP A 3 -1.79 -21.05 4.45
N ARG A 4 -3.03 -20.74 4.91
CA ARG A 4 -3.49 -19.33 5.09
C ARG A 4 -2.55 -18.53 5.99
N THR A 5 -2.17 -19.09 7.14
CA THR A 5 -1.28 -18.38 8.09
C THR A 5 0.11 -18.20 7.51
N ARG A 6 0.63 -19.17 6.76
CA ARG A 6 1.96 -19.07 6.11
C ARG A 6 1.94 -17.99 5.03
N LEU A 7 0.94 -17.99 4.15
CA LEU A 7 0.80 -16.98 3.09
C LEU A 7 0.57 -15.57 3.65
N ALA A 8 -0.27 -15.44 4.69
CA ALA A 8 -0.44 -14.15 5.37
C ALA A 8 0.86 -13.66 6.02
N ALA A 9 1.67 -14.58 6.59
CA ALA A 9 2.98 -14.22 7.14
C ALA A 9 3.99 -13.83 6.06
N VAL A 10 3.93 -14.42 4.86
CA VAL A 10 4.74 -14.00 3.71
C VAL A 10 4.35 -12.57 3.30
N VAL A 11 3.06 -12.28 3.12
CA VAL A 11 2.56 -10.93 2.80
C VAL A 11 2.99 -9.93 3.87
N TRP A 12 2.82 -10.28 5.14
CA TRP A 12 3.26 -9.47 6.29
C TRP A 12 4.76 -9.18 6.26
N GLY A 13 5.59 -10.20 6.03
CA GLY A 13 7.05 -10.05 5.99
C GLY A 13 7.53 -9.14 4.86
N VAL A 14 6.96 -9.27 3.65
CA VAL A 14 7.28 -8.38 2.54
C VAL A 14 6.93 -6.94 2.89
N LEU A 15 5.77 -6.70 3.48
CA LEU A 15 5.38 -5.34 3.83
C LEU A 15 6.24 -4.76 4.96
N VAL A 16 6.54 -5.55 6.00
CA VAL A 16 7.45 -5.12 7.06
C VAL A 16 8.81 -4.72 6.48
N SER A 17 9.39 -5.52 5.56
CA SER A 17 10.69 -5.21 4.95
C SER A 17 10.72 -3.86 4.22
N GLN A 18 9.61 -3.47 3.61
CA GLN A 18 9.49 -2.17 2.92
C GLN A 18 9.31 -1.02 3.91
N VAL A 19 8.41 -1.17 4.88
CA VAL A 19 8.07 -0.10 5.82
C VAL A 19 9.17 0.17 6.84
N LEU A 20 10.04 -0.81 7.12
CA LEU A 20 11.24 -0.62 7.94
C LEU A 20 12.10 0.58 7.51
N LEU A 21 12.13 0.88 6.20
CA LEU A 21 12.99 1.93 5.67
C LEU A 21 12.40 3.35 5.80
N TYR A 22 11.08 3.48 5.97
CA TYR A 22 10.44 4.81 5.89
C TYR A 22 10.85 5.76 7.01
N PRO A 23 10.90 5.37 8.29
CA PRO A 23 11.20 6.31 9.38
C PRO A 23 12.63 6.86 9.37
N GLY A 24 13.61 6.06 8.93
CA GLY A 24 15.03 6.42 8.82
C GLY A 24 15.48 6.65 7.38
N LEU A 25 14.55 7.08 6.51
CA LEU A 25 14.82 7.17 5.08
C LEU A 25 15.91 8.18 4.74
N GLU A 26 15.94 9.31 5.43
CA GLU A 26 16.96 10.35 5.24
C GLU A 26 18.34 9.82 5.59
N GLU A 27 18.51 9.34 6.80
CA GLU A 27 19.78 8.83 7.30
C GLU A 27 20.27 7.65 6.44
N THR A 28 19.35 6.79 6.01
CA THR A 28 19.67 5.67 5.11
C THR A 28 20.18 6.18 3.76
N VAL A 29 19.48 7.13 3.13
CA VAL A 29 19.84 7.66 1.81
C VAL A 29 21.16 8.43 1.87
N VAL A 30 21.39 9.21 2.93
CA VAL A 30 22.67 9.89 3.18
C VAL A 30 23.82 8.88 3.34
N ALA A 31 23.61 7.82 4.15
CA ALA A 31 24.62 6.76 4.33
C ALA A 31 24.92 5.99 3.04
N LEU A 32 23.99 5.98 2.09
CA LEU A 32 24.13 5.35 0.76
C LEU A 32 24.72 6.33 -0.30
N GLY A 33 25.10 7.55 0.09
CA GLY A 33 25.69 8.54 -0.81
C GLY A 33 24.69 9.33 -1.68
N GLY A 34 23.38 9.28 -1.34
CA GLY A 34 22.33 10.02 -2.07
C GLY A 34 22.19 11.48 -1.66
N GLY A 35 22.86 11.91 -0.59
CA GLY A 35 22.68 13.24 0.00
C GLY A 35 21.39 13.39 0.78
N ASP A 36 21.18 14.56 1.38
CA ASP A 36 20.08 14.89 2.30
C ASP A 36 18.81 15.41 1.59
N ALA A 37 18.88 15.68 0.28
CA ALA A 37 17.77 16.22 -0.48
C ALA A 37 16.57 15.25 -0.52
N ILE A 38 15.35 15.78 -0.32
CA ILE A 38 14.11 15.00 -0.41
C ILE A 38 13.94 14.31 -1.77
N LEU A 39 14.52 14.87 -2.84
CA LEU A 39 14.54 14.25 -4.16
C LEU A 39 15.31 12.93 -4.19
N ALA A 40 16.44 12.82 -3.48
CA ALA A 40 17.17 11.55 -3.39
C ALA A 40 16.34 10.48 -2.68
N ARG A 41 15.66 10.84 -1.58
CA ARG A 41 14.71 9.98 -0.87
C ARG A 41 13.53 9.58 -1.76
N THR A 42 13.02 10.53 -2.55
CA THR A 42 11.94 10.27 -3.52
C THR A 42 12.36 9.23 -4.54
N TRP A 43 13.50 9.41 -5.20
CA TRP A 43 13.97 8.48 -6.21
C TRP A 43 14.33 7.12 -5.62
N PHE A 44 14.81 7.06 -4.39
CA PHE A 44 15.07 5.79 -3.69
C PHE A 44 13.80 4.95 -3.52
N LEU A 45 12.66 5.57 -3.18
CA LEU A 45 11.37 4.89 -3.07
C LEU A 45 10.72 4.64 -4.44
N VAL A 46 10.77 5.62 -5.35
CA VAL A 46 10.21 5.51 -6.70
C VAL A 46 10.90 4.41 -7.51
N ALA A 47 12.21 4.22 -7.35
CA ALA A 47 12.94 3.15 -8.03
C ALA A 47 12.38 1.77 -7.67
N GLU A 48 12.14 1.50 -6.39
CA GLU A 48 11.56 0.23 -5.95
C GLU A 48 10.08 0.10 -6.35
N PHE A 49 9.26 1.10 -5.99
CA PHE A 49 7.82 1.05 -6.24
C PHE A 49 7.45 1.15 -7.72
N GLY A 50 8.23 1.86 -8.53
CA GLY A 50 8.06 1.87 -9.97
C GLY A 50 8.23 0.48 -10.58
N ALA A 51 9.28 -0.23 -10.19
CA ALA A 51 9.50 -1.62 -10.58
C ALA A 51 8.41 -2.55 -10.01
N PHE A 52 7.98 -2.32 -8.76
CA PHE A 52 6.91 -3.05 -8.10
C PHE A 52 5.61 -2.97 -8.92
N VAL A 53 5.21 -1.79 -9.39
CA VAL A 53 4.02 -1.60 -10.22
C VAL A 53 4.14 -2.30 -11.58
N VAL A 54 5.26 -2.10 -12.26
CA VAL A 54 5.46 -2.65 -13.62
C VAL A 54 5.58 -4.18 -13.59
N CYS A 55 6.35 -4.72 -12.64
CA CYS A 55 6.62 -6.16 -12.58
C CYS A 55 5.47 -6.98 -11.98
N ALA A 56 4.48 -6.36 -11.31
CA ALA A 56 3.33 -7.06 -10.78
C ALA A 56 2.58 -7.89 -11.85
N VAL A 57 2.38 -7.30 -13.02
CA VAL A 57 1.73 -7.96 -14.15
C VAL A 57 2.62 -9.07 -14.71
N LEU A 58 3.93 -8.81 -14.82
CA LEU A 58 4.88 -9.79 -15.35
C LEU A 58 4.96 -11.07 -14.52
N TRP A 59 4.93 -10.95 -13.17
CA TRP A 59 4.90 -12.10 -12.28
C TRP A 59 3.62 -12.93 -12.41
N GLY A 60 2.47 -12.28 -12.59
CA GLY A 60 1.21 -12.97 -12.89
C GLY A 60 1.30 -13.78 -14.18
N LEU A 61 1.69 -13.13 -15.28
CA LEU A 61 1.87 -13.78 -16.57
C LEU A 61 2.88 -14.93 -16.53
N LEU A 62 4.01 -14.73 -15.83
CA LEU A 62 5.04 -15.77 -15.68
C LEU A 62 4.50 -16.96 -14.88
N SER A 63 3.76 -16.70 -13.82
CA SER A 63 3.13 -17.75 -13.00
C SER A 63 2.14 -18.60 -13.80
N ASP A 64 1.30 -17.94 -14.59
CA ASP A 64 0.31 -18.61 -15.42
C ASP A 64 0.99 -19.42 -16.56
N ALA A 65 2.01 -18.84 -17.19
CA ALA A 65 2.75 -19.52 -18.26
C ALA A 65 3.53 -20.76 -17.78
N LEU A 66 4.08 -20.71 -16.56
CA LEU A 66 4.87 -21.82 -16.00
C LEU A 66 3.99 -22.82 -15.20
N GLY A 67 2.75 -22.47 -14.86
CA GLY A 67 1.86 -23.28 -14.03
C GLY A 67 2.39 -23.51 -12.62
N VAL A 68 3.23 -22.59 -12.08
CA VAL A 68 3.81 -22.68 -10.73
C VAL A 68 3.72 -21.32 -10.01
N ARG A 69 3.54 -21.35 -8.70
CA ARG A 69 3.50 -20.14 -7.86
C ARG A 69 4.51 -20.14 -6.73
N THR A 70 4.55 -21.20 -5.96
CA THR A 70 5.46 -21.29 -4.81
C THR A 70 6.93 -21.07 -5.16
N PRO A 71 7.51 -21.69 -6.20
CA PRO A 71 8.89 -21.41 -6.61
C PRO A 71 9.13 -19.95 -6.98
N LEU A 72 8.12 -19.30 -7.58
CA LEU A 72 8.21 -17.88 -7.97
C LEU A 72 8.12 -16.96 -6.74
N VAL A 73 7.31 -17.30 -5.73
CA VAL A 73 7.29 -16.58 -4.43
C VAL A 73 8.64 -16.68 -3.74
N VAL A 74 9.24 -17.88 -3.74
CA VAL A 74 10.59 -18.12 -3.17
C VAL A 74 11.65 -17.29 -3.91
N LEU A 75 11.60 -17.30 -5.24
CA LEU A 75 12.52 -16.49 -6.07
C LEU A 75 12.35 -14.99 -5.79
N GLY A 76 11.10 -14.52 -5.66
CA GLY A 76 10.78 -13.14 -5.32
C GLY A 76 11.34 -12.72 -3.95
N GLY A 77 11.15 -13.57 -2.94
CA GLY A 77 11.69 -13.33 -1.59
C GLY A 77 13.23 -13.36 -1.56
N ALA A 78 13.85 -14.36 -2.19
CA ALA A 78 15.30 -14.51 -2.24
C ALA A 78 15.97 -13.39 -3.06
N GLY A 79 15.41 -13.04 -4.21
CA GLY A 79 15.90 -11.93 -5.06
C GLY A 79 15.77 -10.58 -4.35
N GLY A 80 14.64 -10.36 -3.66
CA GLY A 80 14.44 -9.19 -2.80
C GLY A 80 15.49 -9.13 -1.69
N ALA A 81 15.72 -10.23 -0.96
CA ALA A 81 16.73 -10.32 0.09
C ALA A 81 18.14 -10.00 -0.44
N ALA A 82 18.51 -10.57 -1.57
CA ALA A 82 19.81 -10.32 -2.22
C ALA A 82 19.96 -8.84 -2.62
N SER A 83 18.91 -8.24 -3.17
CA SER A 83 18.89 -6.83 -3.54
C SER A 83 19.06 -5.91 -2.32
N TYR A 84 18.29 -6.13 -1.23
CA TYR A 84 18.42 -5.36 0.00
C TYR A 84 19.81 -5.53 0.63
N LEU A 85 20.34 -6.76 0.63
CA LEU A 85 21.71 -7.00 1.09
C LEU A 85 22.72 -6.23 0.24
N GLY A 86 22.56 -6.23 -1.09
CA GLY A 86 23.39 -5.45 -2.00
C GLY A 86 23.33 -3.95 -1.72
N VAL A 87 22.14 -3.39 -1.46
CA VAL A 87 21.99 -2.00 -1.02
C VAL A 87 22.75 -1.74 0.29
N GLY A 88 22.60 -2.59 1.30
CA GLY A 88 23.30 -2.44 2.58
C GLY A 88 24.82 -2.56 2.48
N LEU A 89 25.33 -3.32 1.50
CA LEU A 89 26.76 -3.48 1.25
C LEU A 89 27.33 -2.41 0.30
N ALA A 90 26.50 -1.63 -0.37
CA ALA A 90 26.92 -0.63 -1.36
C ALA A 90 27.98 0.36 -0.83
N PRO A 91 27.89 0.91 0.40
CA PRO A 91 28.89 1.82 0.94
C PRO A 91 30.26 1.14 1.14
N ARG A 92 30.25 -0.14 1.54
CA ARG A 92 31.53 -0.90 1.73
C ARG A 92 32.21 -1.23 0.42
N ALA A 93 31.42 -1.37 -0.65
CA ALA A 93 31.91 -1.62 -2.01
C ALA A 93 32.12 -0.31 -2.79
N GLU A 94 32.04 0.84 -2.14
CA GLU A 94 32.19 2.18 -2.72
C GLU A 94 31.30 2.42 -3.97
N LEU A 95 30.11 1.82 -3.97
CA LEU A 95 29.17 1.95 -5.08
C LEU A 95 28.45 3.31 -5.01
N GLY A 96 28.41 3.99 -6.15
CA GLY A 96 27.66 5.25 -6.24
C GLY A 96 26.15 5.08 -6.10
N PHE A 97 25.46 6.14 -5.67
CA PHE A 97 24.00 6.14 -5.44
C PHE A 97 23.17 5.67 -6.64
N GLY A 98 23.65 5.91 -7.88
CA GLY A 98 22.99 5.38 -9.08
C GLY A 98 22.91 3.85 -9.10
N VAL A 99 23.96 3.15 -8.63
CA VAL A 99 23.93 1.68 -8.50
C VAL A 99 22.95 1.24 -7.41
N VAL A 100 22.88 1.99 -6.32
CA VAL A 100 21.89 1.75 -5.27
C VAL A 100 20.47 1.84 -5.83
N LEU A 101 20.17 2.82 -6.70
CA LEU A 101 18.87 2.93 -7.35
C LEU A 101 18.57 1.73 -8.27
N VAL A 102 19.57 1.23 -9.00
CA VAL A 102 19.41 -0.01 -9.79
C VAL A 102 19.11 -1.21 -8.90
N LEU A 103 19.81 -1.36 -7.77
CA LEU A 103 19.50 -2.40 -6.78
C LEU A 103 18.10 -2.25 -6.21
N ARG A 104 17.62 -1.02 -5.99
CA ARG A 104 16.22 -0.77 -5.55
C ARG A 104 15.20 -1.19 -6.62
N VAL A 105 15.46 -0.91 -7.90
CA VAL A 105 14.63 -1.40 -9.01
C VAL A 105 14.57 -2.94 -9.01
N LEU A 106 15.70 -3.62 -8.85
CA LEU A 106 15.75 -5.08 -8.75
C LEU A 106 14.98 -5.57 -7.50
N GLY A 107 15.15 -4.90 -6.36
CA GLY A 107 14.42 -5.17 -5.13
C GLY A 107 12.92 -5.14 -5.35
N GLY A 108 12.39 -4.06 -5.92
CA GLY A 108 10.98 -3.92 -6.24
C GLY A 108 10.48 -4.96 -7.23
N ALA A 109 11.26 -5.24 -8.27
CA ALA A 109 10.93 -6.25 -9.27
C ALA A 109 10.77 -7.66 -8.67
N PHE A 110 11.61 -8.02 -7.70
CA PHE A 110 11.52 -9.32 -7.03
C PHE A 110 10.47 -9.34 -5.91
N THR A 111 10.44 -8.36 -5.03
CA THR A 111 9.54 -8.36 -3.87
C THR A 111 8.07 -8.36 -4.26
N ILE A 112 7.70 -7.73 -5.39
CA ILE A 112 6.32 -7.78 -5.88
C ILE A 112 5.90 -9.20 -6.26
N GLY A 113 6.81 -10.03 -6.78
CA GLY A 113 6.55 -11.44 -7.08
C GLY A 113 6.16 -12.20 -5.82
N ALA A 114 6.93 -12.04 -4.74
CA ALA A 114 6.59 -12.64 -3.45
C ALA A 114 5.26 -12.11 -2.90
N PHE A 115 4.99 -10.81 -3.00
CA PHE A 115 3.79 -10.18 -2.46
C PHE A 115 2.53 -10.56 -3.26
N SER A 116 2.51 -10.29 -4.57
CA SER A 116 1.32 -10.45 -5.40
C SER A 116 0.90 -11.91 -5.54
N LEU A 117 1.86 -12.81 -5.78
CA LEU A 117 1.55 -14.23 -5.92
C LEU A 117 1.07 -14.84 -4.59
N SER A 118 1.60 -14.40 -3.44
CA SER A 118 1.11 -14.86 -2.13
C SER A 118 -0.32 -14.40 -1.87
N ILE A 119 -0.69 -13.17 -2.25
CA ILE A 119 -2.08 -12.70 -2.17
C ILE A 119 -2.98 -13.53 -3.09
N THR A 120 -2.54 -13.81 -4.33
CA THR A 120 -3.29 -14.65 -5.27
C THR A 120 -3.50 -16.06 -4.71
N MET A 121 -2.43 -16.71 -4.22
CA MET A 121 -2.52 -18.02 -3.57
C MET A 121 -3.44 -18.01 -2.35
N LEU A 122 -3.45 -16.92 -1.58
CA LEU A 122 -4.33 -16.75 -0.42
C LEU A 122 -5.81 -16.66 -0.85
N MET A 123 -6.09 -15.96 -1.96
CA MET A 123 -7.45 -15.87 -2.52
C MET A 123 -7.96 -17.21 -3.08
N ASP A 124 -7.07 -18.04 -3.63
CA ASP A 124 -7.42 -19.35 -4.19
C ASP A 124 -7.70 -20.43 -3.14
N LEU A 125 -7.42 -20.18 -1.86
CA LEU A 125 -7.78 -21.11 -0.81
C LEU A 125 -9.30 -21.30 -0.73
N SER A 126 -9.74 -22.54 -0.83
CA SER A 126 -11.14 -22.95 -0.96
C SER A 126 -12.08 -22.60 0.20
N SER A 127 -11.55 -22.11 1.33
CA SER A 127 -12.32 -21.81 2.53
C SER A 127 -12.44 -20.33 2.81
N GLY A 128 -13.57 -19.71 2.37
CA GLY A 128 -13.99 -18.38 2.82
C GLY A 128 -13.15 -17.21 2.28
N HIS A 129 -13.47 -16.74 1.09
CA HIS A 129 -12.80 -15.60 0.44
C HIS A 129 -12.69 -14.36 1.37
N GLY A 130 -13.74 -14.03 2.12
CA GLY A 130 -13.71 -12.91 3.08
C GLY A 130 -12.70 -13.10 4.21
N ARG A 131 -12.53 -14.33 4.73
CA ARG A 131 -11.49 -14.63 5.74
C ARG A 131 -10.08 -14.53 5.17
N ASN A 132 -9.89 -14.90 3.91
CA ASN A 132 -8.60 -14.85 3.24
C ASN A 132 -8.19 -13.40 2.98
N MET A 133 -9.10 -12.57 2.47
CA MET A 133 -8.87 -11.13 2.28
C MET A 133 -8.71 -10.39 3.60
N GLY A 134 -9.48 -10.77 4.63
CA GLY A 134 -9.29 -10.23 5.99
C GLY A 134 -7.91 -10.55 6.57
N ALA A 135 -7.40 -11.77 6.33
CA ALA A 135 -6.05 -12.15 6.74
C ALA A 135 -4.96 -11.34 6.01
N ALA A 136 -5.13 -11.11 4.70
CA ALA A 136 -4.23 -10.25 3.93
C ALA A 136 -4.27 -8.80 4.43
N GLY A 137 -5.45 -8.21 4.61
CA GLY A 137 -5.63 -6.84 5.11
C GLY A 137 -5.04 -6.63 6.51
N THR A 138 -5.27 -7.59 7.42
CA THR A 138 -4.66 -7.57 8.76
C THR A 138 -3.14 -7.67 8.69
N ALA A 139 -2.61 -8.57 7.85
CA ALA A 139 -1.18 -8.70 7.63
C ALA A 139 -0.55 -7.40 7.12
N ILE A 140 -1.22 -6.73 6.17
CA ILE A 140 -0.79 -5.45 5.63
C ILE A 140 -0.78 -4.36 6.72
N GLY A 141 -1.87 -4.15 7.43
CA GLY A 141 -1.98 -3.10 8.43
C GLY A 141 -1.03 -3.28 9.63
N LEU A 142 -0.99 -4.50 10.20
CA LEU A 142 -0.09 -4.81 11.32
C LEU A 142 1.38 -4.82 10.87
N GLY A 143 1.66 -5.27 9.63
CA GLY A 143 3.00 -5.24 9.07
C GLY A 143 3.52 -3.81 8.94
N ALA A 144 2.68 -2.90 8.44
CA ALA A 144 3.02 -1.49 8.32
C ALA A 144 3.25 -0.82 9.69
N ALA A 145 2.36 -1.08 10.66
CA ALA A 145 2.50 -0.55 12.02
C ALA A 145 3.79 -1.05 12.70
N LEU A 146 4.05 -2.36 12.66
CA LEU A 146 5.26 -2.92 13.26
C LEU A 146 6.52 -2.49 12.51
N GLY A 147 6.48 -2.52 11.17
CA GLY A 147 7.60 -2.10 10.34
C GLY A 147 8.02 -0.66 10.60
N SER A 148 7.06 0.25 10.77
CA SER A 148 7.37 1.65 11.08
C SER A 148 8.02 1.82 12.45
N VAL A 149 7.50 1.18 13.50
CA VAL A 149 8.10 1.29 14.85
C VAL A 149 9.49 0.65 14.89
N VAL A 150 9.62 -0.59 14.43
CA VAL A 150 10.90 -1.33 14.45
C VAL A 150 11.91 -0.64 13.53
N GLY A 151 11.48 -0.19 12.34
CA GLY A 151 12.35 0.52 11.41
C GLY A 151 12.90 1.81 11.98
N GLY A 152 12.08 2.60 12.67
CA GLY A 152 12.53 3.81 13.35
C GLY A 152 13.54 3.52 14.47
N GLN A 153 13.31 2.47 15.28
CA GLN A 153 14.25 2.06 16.31
C GLN A 153 15.59 1.56 15.73
N LEU A 154 15.55 0.76 14.68
CA LEU A 154 16.75 0.28 13.99
C LEU A 154 17.54 1.45 13.38
N ALA A 155 16.87 2.37 12.68
CA ALA A 155 17.50 3.52 12.05
C ALA A 155 18.13 4.49 13.08
N SER A 156 17.57 4.60 14.28
CA SER A 156 18.16 5.42 15.35
C SER A 156 19.46 4.85 15.93
N VAL A 157 19.74 3.57 15.67
CA VAL A 157 21.01 2.93 16.09
C VAL A 157 22.03 2.99 14.97
N ASP A 158 21.64 2.60 13.74
CA ASP A 158 22.48 2.66 12.54
C ASP A 158 21.57 2.83 11.30
N PRO A 159 21.87 3.76 10.40
CA PRO A 159 21.08 4.05 9.20
C PRO A 159 20.86 2.84 8.27
N LEU A 160 21.77 1.88 8.25
CA LEU A 160 21.69 0.71 7.39
C LEU A 160 21.03 -0.52 8.04
N TRP A 161 20.78 -0.49 9.36
CA TRP A 161 20.13 -1.61 10.04
C TRP A 161 18.71 -1.91 9.52
N PRO A 162 17.87 -0.93 9.16
CA PRO A 162 16.58 -1.21 8.49
C PRO A 162 16.75 -1.99 7.18
N VAL A 163 17.79 -1.69 6.40
CA VAL A 163 18.10 -2.37 5.14
C VAL A 163 18.50 -3.82 5.38
N TYR A 164 19.42 -4.08 6.32
CA TYR A 164 19.80 -5.44 6.70
C TYR A 164 18.66 -6.22 7.34
N GLY A 165 17.85 -5.55 8.17
CA GLY A 165 16.63 -6.12 8.75
C GLY A 165 15.63 -6.54 7.66
N GLY A 166 15.43 -5.69 6.65
CA GLY A 166 14.61 -5.98 5.49
C GLY A 166 15.14 -7.18 4.69
N ALA A 167 16.45 -7.25 4.45
CA ALA A 167 17.09 -8.41 3.80
C ALA A 167 16.87 -9.71 4.59
N ALA A 168 17.05 -9.70 5.91
CA ALA A 168 16.83 -10.85 6.76
C ALA A 168 15.37 -11.32 6.76
N ILE A 169 14.42 -10.39 6.83
CA ILE A 169 12.98 -10.70 6.76
C ILE A 169 12.63 -11.31 5.39
N LEU A 170 13.13 -10.76 4.28
CA LEU A 170 12.88 -11.28 2.95
C LEU A 170 13.49 -12.67 2.74
N ALA A 171 14.66 -12.95 3.31
CA ALA A 171 15.22 -14.30 3.36
C ALA A 171 14.32 -15.26 4.15
N GLY A 172 13.78 -14.82 5.30
CA GLY A 172 12.76 -15.55 6.06
C GLY A 172 11.47 -15.78 5.28
N VAL A 173 11.03 -14.79 4.51
CA VAL A 173 9.89 -14.89 3.56
C VAL A 173 10.13 -16.00 2.55
N ALA A 174 11.30 -16.03 1.90
CA ALA A 174 11.66 -17.08 0.94
C ALA A 174 11.66 -18.47 1.59
N ALA A 175 12.26 -18.61 2.77
CA ALA A 175 12.29 -19.86 3.53
C ALA A 175 10.88 -20.33 3.95
N LEU A 176 10.04 -19.40 4.42
CA LEU A 176 8.66 -19.71 4.80
C LEU A 176 7.83 -20.11 3.57
N ALA A 177 7.96 -19.36 2.46
CA ALA A 177 7.27 -19.65 1.20
C ALA A 177 7.60 -21.05 0.69
N ALA A 178 8.84 -21.50 0.79
CA ALA A 178 9.26 -22.85 0.39
C ALA A 178 8.54 -23.97 1.15
N THR A 179 7.90 -23.66 2.27
CA THR A 179 7.08 -24.64 3.04
C THR A 179 5.62 -24.70 2.61
N VAL A 180 5.18 -23.82 1.69
CA VAL A 180 3.80 -23.77 1.20
C VAL A 180 3.67 -24.69 -0.01
N PRO A 181 2.67 -25.61 -0.02
CA PRO A 181 2.42 -26.46 -1.19
C PRO A 181 2.06 -25.62 -2.42
N ASP A 182 2.64 -25.97 -3.56
CA ASP A 182 2.28 -25.34 -4.82
C ASP A 182 0.88 -25.84 -5.27
N ARG A 183 -0.04 -24.92 -5.43
CA ARG A 183 -1.40 -25.16 -5.89
C ARG A 183 -1.71 -24.14 -6.98
N SER A 184 -1.20 -24.37 -8.17
CA SER A 184 -1.51 -23.52 -9.31
C SER A 184 -2.80 -23.99 -9.98
N PRO A 185 -3.87 -23.19 -10.04
CA PRO A 185 -4.96 -23.43 -10.98
C PRO A 185 -4.47 -23.05 -12.38
N GLY A 186 -4.71 -23.90 -13.36
CA GLY A 186 -4.11 -23.80 -14.69
C GLY A 186 -4.60 -22.67 -15.60
N ASP A 187 -5.58 -21.86 -15.24
CA ASP A 187 -6.16 -20.88 -16.15
C ASP A 187 -6.23 -19.48 -15.50
N GLY A 188 -5.17 -18.70 -15.64
CA GLY A 188 -5.16 -17.28 -15.36
C GLY A 188 -5.97 -16.49 -16.40
N LEU A 189 -6.62 -15.39 -15.97
CA LEU A 189 -7.29 -14.49 -16.91
C LEU A 189 -6.25 -13.63 -17.64
N PRO A 190 -6.26 -13.60 -18.98
CA PRO A 190 -5.34 -12.75 -19.73
C PRO A 190 -5.59 -11.25 -19.44
N VAL A 191 -4.51 -10.45 -19.48
CA VAL A 191 -4.54 -9.00 -19.12
C VAL A 191 -5.50 -8.20 -19.99
N ASP A 192 -5.62 -8.56 -21.28
CA ASP A 192 -6.58 -7.97 -22.21
C ASP A 192 -8.03 -8.15 -21.73
N ALA A 193 -8.36 -9.30 -21.17
CA ALA A 193 -9.68 -9.54 -20.58
C ALA A 193 -9.97 -8.61 -19.38
N LEU A 194 -8.95 -8.23 -18.60
CA LEU A 194 -9.12 -7.26 -17.51
C LEU A 194 -9.40 -5.85 -18.07
N VAL A 195 -8.63 -5.43 -19.07
CA VAL A 195 -8.81 -4.13 -19.73
C VAL A 195 -10.19 -4.03 -20.38
N ASP A 196 -10.62 -5.07 -21.07
CA ASP A 196 -11.92 -5.10 -21.73
C ASP A 196 -13.08 -5.08 -20.73
N ARG A 197 -12.94 -5.75 -19.58
CA ARG A 197 -13.92 -5.71 -18.49
C ARG A 197 -14.04 -4.33 -17.85
N VAL A 198 -12.93 -3.64 -17.60
CA VAL A 198 -12.94 -2.26 -17.09
C VAL A 198 -13.59 -1.32 -18.12
N ARG A 199 -13.28 -1.49 -19.40
CA ARG A 199 -13.94 -0.73 -20.50
C ARG A 199 -15.45 -0.98 -20.57
N ALA A 200 -15.88 -2.22 -20.36
CA ALA A 200 -17.28 -2.60 -20.34
C ALA A 200 -18.05 -2.06 -19.12
N ARG A 201 -17.34 -1.70 -18.03
CA ARG A 201 -17.93 -1.24 -16.75
C ARG A 201 -17.26 0.02 -16.23
N PRO A 202 -17.50 1.19 -16.84
CA PRO A 202 -16.87 2.46 -16.44
C PRO A 202 -17.16 2.83 -14.98
N ASP A 203 -18.24 2.32 -14.38
CA ASP A 203 -18.57 2.55 -12.96
C ASP A 203 -17.48 2.03 -12.00
N LEU A 204 -16.64 1.08 -12.41
CA LEU A 204 -15.50 0.61 -11.63
C LEU A 204 -14.41 1.68 -11.44
N LEU A 205 -14.32 2.65 -12.34
CA LEU A 205 -13.36 3.76 -12.20
C LEU A 205 -13.62 4.58 -10.93
N VAL A 206 -14.88 4.61 -10.45
CA VAL A 206 -15.23 5.35 -9.23
C VAL A 206 -14.54 4.77 -8.00
N PRO A 207 -14.76 3.50 -7.60
CA PRO A 207 -14.03 2.93 -6.47
C PRO A 207 -12.52 2.81 -6.73
N PHE A 208 -12.07 2.66 -7.98
CA PHE A 208 -10.63 2.66 -8.30
C PHE A 208 -9.98 4.01 -8.01
N ALA A 209 -10.66 5.13 -8.27
CA ALA A 209 -10.17 6.47 -7.93
C ALA A 209 -10.01 6.64 -6.40
N PHE A 210 -10.95 6.11 -5.60
CA PHE A 210 -10.80 6.12 -4.14
C PHE A 210 -9.67 5.20 -3.67
N GLY A 211 -9.49 4.02 -4.28
CA GLY A 211 -8.35 3.15 -3.99
C GLY A 211 -7.01 3.79 -4.36
N TYR A 212 -6.98 4.55 -5.45
CA TYR A 212 -5.82 5.32 -5.87
C TYR A 212 -5.47 6.40 -4.84
N ILE A 213 -6.44 7.25 -4.44
CA ILE A 213 -6.16 8.38 -3.57
C ILE A 213 -5.87 7.95 -2.12
N ASP A 214 -6.53 6.93 -1.59
CA ASP A 214 -6.23 6.33 -0.29
C ASP A 214 -4.76 5.85 -0.21
N ARG A 215 -4.28 5.18 -1.26
CA ARG A 215 -2.88 4.73 -1.32
C ARG A 215 -1.90 5.86 -1.65
N LEU A 216 -2.31 6.89 -2.39
CA LEU A 216 -1.52 8.11 -2.56
C LEU A 216 -1.23 8.76 -1.21
N THR A 217 -2.23 8.85 -0.35
CA THR A 217 -2.07 9.38 1.02
C THR A 217 -1.08 8.54 1.83
N ALA A 218 -1.15 7.21 1.73
CA ALA A 218 -0.18 6.33 2.40
C ALA A 218 1.27 6.56 1.90
N GLY A 219 1.46 6.66 0.58
CA GLY A 219 2.77 6.99 -0.02
C GLY A 219 3.27 8.38 0.36
N PHE A 220 2.38 9.36 0.38
CA PHE A 220 2.68 10.71 0.82
C PHE A 220 3.21 10.75 2.26
N PHE A 221 2.53 10.12 3.20
CA PHE A 221 2.98 10.08 4.59
C PHE A 221 4.24 9.24 4.80
N ALA A 222 4.44 8.18 4.02
CA ALA A 222 5.64 7.34 4.10
C ALA A 222 6.93 8.08 3.69
N LEU A 223 6.84 9.09 2.84
CA LEU A 223 7.97 9.95 2.43
C LEU A 223 7.87 11.34 3.06
N THR A 224 6.92 12.13 2.57
CA THR A 224 6.81 13.55 2.90
C THR A 224 6.35 13.78 4.33
N GLY A 225 5.42 12.96 4.83
CA GLY A 225 4.96 13.05 6.22
C GLY A 225 6.07 12.75 7.20
N VAL A 226 6.86 11.69 6.96
CA VAL A 226 8.02 11.34 7.80
C VAL A 226 9.04 12.47 7.78
N ALA A 227 9.44 12.96 6.60
CA ALA A 227 10.37 14.07 6.47
C ALA A 227 9.86 15.34 7.18
N TYR A 228 8.56 15.66 6.99
CA TYR A 228 7.94 16.81 7.67
C TYR A 228 8.05 16.72 9.19
N PHE A 229 7.79 15.56 9.80
CA PHE A 229 7.89 15.42 11.25
C PHE A 229 9.33 15.61 11.75
N GLN A 230 10.32 15.15 11.01
CA GLN A 230 11.72 15.29 11.37
C GLN A 230 12.25 16.71 11.15
N ASP A 231 11.85 17.36 10.07
CA ASP A 231 12.36 18.68 9.70
C ASP A 231 11.63 19.85 10.39
N ALA A 232 10.31 19.72 10.62
CA ALA A 232 9.49 20.81 11.17
C ALA A 232 9.47 20.85 12.70
N PHE A 233 9.85 19.74 13.40
CA PHE A 233 9.77 19.68 14.85
C PHE A 233 11.10 19.23 15.45
N GLU A 234 11.68 20.08 16.33
CA GLU A 234 12.95 19.78 16.99
C GLU A 234 12.89 18.49 17.81
N GLY A 235 13.96 17.71 17.76
CA GLY A 235 14.14 16.48 18.55
C GLY A 235 13.37 15.26 18.03
N ILE A 236 12.74 15.35 16.86
CA ILE A 236 12.07 14.23 16.24
C ILE A 236 13.05 13.51 15.31
N GLY A 237 13.56 12.36 15.78
CA GLY A 237 14.39 11.46 14.96
C GLY A 237 13.60 10.27 14.43
N PRO A 238 14.32 9.30 13.79
CA PRO A 238 13.69 8.11 13.18
C PRO A 238 12.76 7.32 14.10
N ALA A 239 13.16 7.15 15.38
CA ALA A 239 12.35 6.40 16.35
C ALA A 239 10.98 7.05 16.57
N GLN A 240 10.94 8.38 16.78
CA GLN A 240 9.68 9.11 16.96
C GLN A 240 8.87 9.16 15.67
N ALA A 241 9.51 9.37 14.53
CA ALA A 241 8.86 9.37 13.21
C ALA A 241 8.22 8.01 12.92
N GLY A 242 8.88 6.90 13.30
CA GLY A 242 8.33 5.55 13.19
C GLY A 242 7.09 5.34 14.06
N VAL A 243 7.09 5.83 15.29
CA VAL A 243 5.92 5.81 16.17
C VAL A 243 4.80 6.67 15.58
N THR A 244 5.11 7.86 15.07
CA THR A 244 4.12 8.76 14.47
C THR A 244 3.46 8.13 13.24
N LEU A 245 4.22 7.43 12.41
CA LEU A 245 3.68 6.67 11.29
C LEU A 245 2.81 5.49 11.76
N ALA A 246 3.17 4.83 12.86
CA ALA A 246 2.35 3.78 13.46
C ALA A 246 1.01 4.31 13.99
N LEU A 247 0.93 5.56 14.45
CA LEU A 247 -0.34 6.21 14.85
C LEU A 247 -1.34 6.31 13.69
N PHE A 248 -0.87 6.30 12.45
CA PHE A 248 -1.72 6.13 11.27
C PHE A 248 -2.09 4.66 11.05
N PHE A 249 -1.11 3.76 11.01
CA PHE A 249 -1.35 2.37 10.62
C PHE A 249 -2.13 1.55 11.65
N VAL A 250 -1.99 1.82 12.95
CA VAL A 250 -2.69 1.06 14.00
C VAL A 250 -4.21 1.26 13.93
N PRO A 251 -4.77 2.49 13.99
CA PRO A 251 -6.22 2.65 13.86
C PRO A 251 -6.72 2.22 12.48
N PHE A 252 -5.96 2.44 11.40
CA PHE A 252 -6.27 1.91 10.08
C PHE A 252 -6.46 0.38 10.12
N ALA A 253 -5.53 -0.38 10.71
CA ALA A 253 -5.60 -1.83 10.76
C ALA A 253 -6.74 -2.34 11.65
N VAL A 254 -6.88 -1.77 12.84
CA VAL A 254 -7.84 -2.25 13.86
C VAL A 254 -9.28 -1.94 13.47
N LEU A 255 -9.52 -0.78 12.84
CA LEU A 255 -10.86 -0.32 12.50
C LEU A 255 -11.41 -0.85 11.18
N GLN A 256 -10.60 -1.50 10.32
CA GLN A 256 -11.06 -2.02 9.02
C GLN A 256 -12.27 -2.94 9.15
N TYR A 257 -12.22 -3.92 10.07
CA TYR A 257 -13.31 -4.86 10.25
C TYR A 257 -14.58 -4.20 10.82
N PRO A 258 -14.56 -3.46 11.95
CA PRO A 258 -15.75 -2.82 12.48
C PRO A 258 -16.35 -1.78 11.53
N VAL A 259 -15.52 -1.01 10.82
CA VAL A 259 -16.01 -0.04 9.83
C VAL A 259 -16.60 -0.72 8.60
N GLY A 260 -15.97 -1.79 8.09
CA GLY A 260 -16.55 -2.60 7.01
C GLY A 260 -17.96 -3.09 7.39
N SER A 261 -18.13 -3.64 8.61
CA SER A 261 -19.43 -4.07 9.13
C SER A 261 -20.42 -2.91 9.34
N LEU A 262 -19.94 -1.74 9.78
CA LEU A 262 -20.76 -0.54 9.90
C LEU A 262 -21.26 -0.08 8.52
N SER A 263 -20.39 -0.07 7.51
CA SER A 263 -20.73 0.36 6.15
C SER A 263 -21.77 -0.56 5.49
N ASP A 264 -21.86 -1.83 5.91
CA ASP A 264 -22.93 -2.75 5.48
C ASP A 264 -24.32 -2.31 5.99
N ARG A 265 -24.38 -1.63 7.14
CA ARG A 265 -25.63 -1.17 7.78
C ARG A 265 -26.06 0.23 7.34
N ILE A 266 -25.10 1.17 7.23
CA ILE A 266 -25.40 2.59 6.92
C ILE A 266 -25.28 2.92 5.44
N GLY A 267 -24.86 1.94 4.62
CA GLY A 267 -24.57 2.12 3.19
C GLY A 267 -23.15 2.61 2.92
N ARG A 268 -22.72 2.51 1.65
CA ARG A 268 -21.34 2.83 1.23
C ARG A 268 -21.10 4.32 1.02
N PHE A 269 -22.15 5.09 0.75
CA PHE A 269 -22.03 6.49 0.35
C PHE A 269 -21.32 7.36 1.41
N LEU A 270 -21.83 7.33 2.64
CA LEU A 270 -21.34 8.22 3.71
C LEU A 270 -19.88 7.90 4.10
N PRO A 271 -19.49 6.63 4.34
CA PRO A 271 -18.09 6.32 4.66
C PRO A 271 -17.12 6.64 3.52
N VAL A 272 -17.48 6.41 2.26
CA VAL A 272 -16.60 6.67 1.11
C VAL A 272 -16.45 8.17 0.88
N VAL A 273 -17.53 8.89 0.63
CA VAL A 273 -17.46 10.31 0.26
C VAL A 273 -17.20 11.21 1.46
N GLY A 274 -17.92 11.01 2.55
CA GLY A 274 -17.72 11.78 3.80
C GLY A 274 -16.37 11.46 4.44
N GLY A 275 -15.99 10.17 4.48
CA GLY A 275 -14.70 9.73 4.99
C GLY A 275 -13.53 10.30 4.20
N SER A 276 -13.57 10.24 2.86
CA SER A 276 -12.52 10.80 1.99
C SER A 276 -12.44 12.33 2.07
N THR A 277 -13.59 13.03 2.14
CA THR A 277 -13.59 14.49 2.35
C THR A 277 -12.95 14.87 3.69
N LEU A 278 -13.30 14.18 4.78
CA LEU A 278 -12.69 14.40 6.10
C LEU A 278 -11.19 14.06 6.05
N TYR A 279 -10.82 12.97 5.37
CA TYR A 279 -9.43 12.56 5.19
C TYR A 279 -8.58 13.68 4.60
N GLY A 280 -9.03 14.28 3.47
CA GLY A 280 -8.32 15.40 2.86
C GLY A 280 -8.20 16.62 3.76
N VAL A 281 -9.26 16.96 4.53
CA VAL A 281 -9.22 18.06 5.52
C VAL A 281 -8.18 17.76 6.61
N VAL A 282 -8.14 16.54 7.12
CA VAL A 282 -7.21 16.15 8.19
C VAL A 282 -5.77 16.12 7.67
N ILE A 283 -5.53 15.67 6.44
CA ILE A 283 -4.19 15.76 5.81
C ILE A 283 -3.69 17.20 5.81
N ILE A 284 -4.51 18.15 5.38
CA ILE A 284 -4.18 19.57 5.40
C ILE A 284 -3.92 20.07 6.82
N ALA A 285 -4.76 19.64 7.78
CA ALA A 285 -4.61 20.01 9.19
C ALA A 285 -3.30 19.53 9.81
N VAL A 286 -2.79 18.34 9.39
CA VAL A 286 -1.46 17.86 9.81
C VAL A 286 -0.36 18.84 9.36
N GLY A 287 -0.40 19.30 8.10
CA GLY A 287 0.57 20.27 7.56
C GLY A 287 0.47 21.67 8.18
N LEU A 288 -0.64 22.00 8.83
CA LEU A 288 -0.87 23.26 9.52
C LEU A 288 -0.70 23.15 11.06
N ALA A 289 -0.34 21.99 11.59
CA ALA A 289 -0.25 21.76 13.02
C ALA A 289 0.88 22.58 13.66
N PRO A 290 0.60 23.42 14.68
CA PRO A 290 1.59 24.27 15.33
C PRO A 290 2.55 23.51 16.28
N SER A 291 2.27 22.23 16.55
CA SER A 291 3.09 21.42 17.45
C SER A 291 3.10 19.96 17.02
N TYR A 292 4.20 19.27 17.33
CA TYR A 292 4.33 17.84 17.08
C TYR A 292 3.21 17.01 17.69
N LEU A 293 2.82 17.29 18.94
CA LEU A 293 1.77 16.52 19.63
C LEU A 293 0.43 16.60 18.90
N LEU A 294 0.07 17.79 18.38
CA LEU A 294 -1.14 17.95 17.58
C LEU A 294 -1.02 17.21 16.25
N ALA A 295 0.11 17.35 15.54
CA ALA A 295 0.36 16.63 14.28
C ALA A 295 0.28 15.11 14.48
N ALA A 296 0.93 14.58 15.52
CA ALA A 296 0.88 13.16 15.88
C ALA A 296 -0.54 12.71 16.26
N GLY A 297 -1.30 13.51 17.02
CA GLY A 297 -2.71 13.24 17.32
C GLY A 297 -3.58 13.19 16.08
N LEU A 298 -3.34 14.09 15.11
CA LEU A 298 -4.05 14.10 13.83
C LEU A 298 -3.72 12.86 12.99
N MET A 299 -2.53 12.23 13.12
CA MET A 299 -2.21 10.97 12.44
C MET A 299 -3.13 9.83 12.87
N VAL A 300 -3.61 9.82 14.11
CA VAL A 300 -4.64 8.86 14.55
C VAL A 300 -5.93 9.08 13.75
N VAL A 301 -6.35 10.35 13.57
CA VAL A 301 -7.54 10.68 12.80
C VAL A 301 -7.36 10.34 11.31
N VAL A 302 -6.16 10.57 10.76
CA VAL A 302 -5.77 10.11 9.41
C VAL A 302 -6.00 8.60 9.27
N GLY A 303 -5.55 7.80 10.23
CA GLY A 303 -5.76 6.34 10.24
C GLY A 303 -7.24 5.93 10.35
N VAL A 304 -8.03 6.65 11.14
CA VAL A 304 -9.49 6.44 11.22
C VAL A 304 -10.16 6.74 9.88
N CYS A 305 -9.79 7.84 9.22
CA CYS A 305 -10.33 8.20 7.90
C CYS A 305 -9.98 7.14 6.85
N GLY A 306 -8.73 6.66 6.80
CA GLY A 306 -8.33 5.58 5.92
C GLY A 306 -9.13 4.28 6.18
N ALA A 307 -9.40 3.96 7.45
CA ALA A 307 -10.23 2.82 7.81
C ALA A 307 -11.72 3.00 7.43
N LEU A 308 -12.22 4.24 7.32
CA LEU A 308 -13.57 4.52 6.80
C LEU A 308 -13.63 4.29 5.28
N VAL A 309 -12.61 4.72 4.55
CA VAL A 309 -12.60 4.72 3.08
C VAL A 309 -12.22 3.35 2.52
N SER A 310 -11.12 2.75 2.96
CA SER A 310 -10.50 1.60 2.31
C SER A 310 -11.41 0.36 2.25
N PRO A 311 -11.91 -0.22 3.37
CA PRO A 311 -12.74 -1.41 3.32
C PRO A 311 -14.09 -1.16 2.64
N THR A 312 -14.65 0.05 2.80
CA THR A 312 -15.93 0.42 2.18
C THR A 312 -15.81 0.54 0.67
N THR A 313 -14.68 1.07 0.18
CA THR A 313 -14.39 1.16 -1.25
C THR A 313 -14.16 -0.21 -1.87
N MET A 314 -13.43 -1.11 -1.18
CA MET A 314 -13.26 -2.49 -1.60
C MET A 314 -14.62 -3.23 -1.69
N ALA A 315 -15.50 -3.02 -0.72
CA ALA A 315 -16.85 -3.56 -0.75
C ALA A 315 -17.65 -2.98 -1.94
N LEU A 316 -17.51 -1.68 -2.24
CA LEU A 316 -18.16 -1.05 -3.39
C LEU A 316 -17.70 -1.68 -4.73
N VAL A 317 -16.40 -2.03 -4.88
CA VAL A 317 -15.90 -2.78 -6.04
C VAL A 317 -16.66 -4.10 -6.20
N THR A 318 -16.72 -4.91 -5.12
CA THR A 318 -17.36 -6.22 -5.15
C THR A 318 -18.88 -6.14 -5.30
N ASP A 319 -19.44 -4.98 -4.96
CA ASP A 319 -20.85 -4.69 -5.13
C ASP A 319 -21.25 -4.38 -6.58
N ILE A 320 -20.35 -3.84 -7.42
CA ILE A 320 -20.62 -3.48 -8.82
C ILE A 320 -20.56 -4.69 -9.74
N VAL A 321 -19.79 -5.72 -9.41
CA VAL A 321 -19.52 -6.88 -10.28
C VAL A 321 -20.17 -8.17 -9.76
N PRO A 322 -20.53 -9.12 -10.65
CA PRO A 322 -20.99 -10.44 -10.24
C PRO A 322 -19.84 -11.23 -9.57
N PRO A 323 -20.18 -12.30 -8.81
CA PRO A 323 -19.20 -13.06 -8.04
C PRO A 323 -17.99 -13.56 -8.85
N GLU A 324 -18.21 -13.97 -10.10
CA GLU A 324 -17.20 -14.53 -11.01
C GLU A 324 -16.16 -13.48 -11.46
N GLU A 325 -16.50 -12.20 -11.41
CA GLU A 325 -15.62 -11.09 -11.83
C GLU A 325 -14.92 -10.38 -10.67
N ARG A 326 -15.26 -10.71 -9.41
CA ARG A 326 -14.73 -10.02 -8.21
C ARG A 326 -13.21 -10.08 -8.14
N GLY A 327 -12.61 -11.21 -8.48
CA GLY A 327 -11.16 -11.35 -8.47
C GLY A 327 -10.46 -10.38 -9.43
N ALA A 328 -10.97 -10.31 -10.67
CA ALA A 328 -10.44 -9.39 -11.68
C ALA A 328 -10.63 -7.91 -11.32
N ALA A 329 -11.82 -7.55 -10.80
CA ALA A 329 -12.10 -6.18 -10.37
C ALA A 329 -11.23 -5.76 -9.18
N MET A 330 -10.99 -6.65 -8.21
CA MET A 330 -10.05 -6.40 -7.10
C MET A 330 -8.60 -6.32 -7.58
N GLY A 331 -8.22 -7.08 -8.61
CA GLY A 331 -6.93 -6.93 -9.28
C GLY A 331 -6.74 -5.52 -9.85
N GLY A 332 -7.73 -5.01 -10.57
CA GLY A 332 -7.76 -3.63 -11.07
C GLY A 332 -7.67 -2.60 -9.94
N PHE A 333 -8.45 -2.77 -8.87
CA PHE A 333 -8.38 -1.92 -7.69
C PHE A 333 -6.97 -1.86 -7.07
N ASN A 334 -6.28 -3.00 -6.97
CA ASN A 334 -4.92 -3.06 -6.45
C ASN A 334 -3.90 -2.39 -7.38
N VAL A 335 -4.06 -2.49 -8.70
CA VAL A 335 -3.21 -1.77 -9.67
C VAL A 335 -3.35 -0.26 -9.48
N PHE A 336 -4.59 0.25 -9.41
CA PHE A 336 -4.83 1.67 -9.15
C PHE A 336 -4.30 2.11 -7.79
N GLY A 337 -4.43 1.27 -6.76
CA GLY A 337 -3.84 1.52 -5.45
C GLY A 337 -2.30 1.60 -5.49
N SER A 338 -1.64 0.69 -6.22
CA SER A 338 -0.18 0.72 -6.37
C SER A 338 0.30 1.97 -7.13
N LEU A 339 -0.42 2.37 -8.18
CA LEU A 339 -0.19 3.65 -8.87
C LEU A 339 -0.39 4.84 -7.93
N GLY A 340 -1.40 4.78 -7.05
CA GLY A 340 -1.63 5.79 -6.03
C GLY A 340 -0.43 5.93 -5.09
N MET A 341 0.08 4.82 -4.54
CA MET A 341 1.25 4.82 -3.65
C MET A 341 2.48 5.45 -4.33
N LEU A 342 2.77 5.04 -5.56
CA LEU A 342 3.85 5.61 -6.37
C LEU A 342 3.65 7.12 -6.59
N SER A 343 2.42 7.53 -6.92
CA SER A 343 2.08 8.94 -7.09
C SER A 343 2.21 9.73 -5.80
N GLY A 344 1.95 9.11 -4.63
CA GLY A 344 2.13 9.73 -3.32
C GLY A 344 3.59 10.09 -3.05
N PHE A 345 4.53 9.21 -3.38
CA PHE A 345 5.96 9.52 -3.33
C PHE A 345 6.34 10.64 -4.30
N LEU A 346 5.86 10.58 -5.55
CA LEU A 346 6.18 11.58 -6.57
C LEU A 346 5.60 12.96 -6.23
N VAL A 347 4.30 13.03 -5.97
CA VAL A 347 3.63 14.29 -5.63
C VAL A 347 4.22 14.87 -4.35
N GLY A 348 4.34 14.05 -3.31
CA GLY A 348 4.92 14.49 -2.05
C GLY A 348 6.35 15.00 -2.22
N GLY A 349 7.23 14.22 -2.80
CA GLY A 349 8.64 14.56 -2.94
C GLY A 349 8.90 15.73 -3.90
N LEU A 350 8.27 15.73 -5.08
CA LEU A 350 8.46 16.79 -6.08
C LEU A 350 7.88 18.12 -5.61
N VAL A 351 6.67 18.13 -5.04
CA VAL A 351 6.06 19.38 -4.55
C VAL A 351 6.82 19.89 -3.33
N THR A 352 7.23 19.04 -2.40
CA THR A 352 8.03 19.46 -1.25
C THR A 352 9.37 20.04 -1.69
N SER A 353 10.05 19.41 -2.65
CA SER A 353 11.32 19.91 -3.17
C SER A 353 11.22 21.29 -3.84
N ALA A 354 10.10 21.54 -4.55
CA ALA A 354 9.92 22.78 -5.30
C ALA A 354 9.30 23.92 -4.47
N TYR A 355 8.40 23.58 -3.53
CA TYR A 355 7.53 24.57 -2.86
C TYR A 355 7.47 24.41 -1.34
N GLY A 356 8.12 23.40 -0.76
CA GLY A 356 8.08 23.09 0.67
C GLY A 356 6.90 22.23 1.11
N TYR A 357 6.83 21.96 2.43
CA TYR A 357 5.89 20.99 3.00
C TYR A 357 4.43 21.40 2.88
N LEU A 358 4.08 22.65 3.25
CA LEU A 358 2.67 23.08 3.26
C LEU A 358 1.98 22.94 1.90
N PRO A 359 2.57 23.40 0.77
CA PRO A 359 2.01 23.13 -0.55
C PRO A 359 1.84 21.63 -0.88
N ALA A 360 2.74 20.77 -0.39
CA ALA A 360 2.61 19.33 -0.58
C ALA A 360 1.42 18.75 0.20
N PHE A 361 1.19 19.15 1.45
CA PHE A 361 0.00 18.78 2.22
C PHE A 361 -1.29 19.30 1.59
N LEU A 362 -1.29 20.55 1.08
CA LEU A 362 -2.41 21.13 0.35
C LEU A 362 -2.72 20.36 -0.94
N ALA A 363 -1.68 19.93 -1.67
CA ALA A 363 -1.84 19.12 -2.88
C ALA A 363 -2.44 17.74 -2.56
N ALA A 364 -1.88 17.02 -1.61
CA ALA A 364 -2.35 15.69 -1.23
C ALA A 364 -3.78 15.74 -0.68
N GLY A 365 -4.05 16.58 0.31
CA GLY A 365 -5.40 16.73 0.89
C GLY A 365 -6.41 17.33 -0.09
N GLY A 366 -5.98 18.27 -0.94
CA GLY A 366 -6.81 18.85 -1.99
C GLY A 366 -7.21 17.84 -3.07
N LEU A 367 -6.33 16.94 -3.47
CA LEU A 367 -6.63 15.83 -4.39
C LEU A 367 -7.64 14.85 -3.77
N GLU A 368 -7.50 14.53 -2.47
CA GLU A 368 -8.45 13.68 -1.74
C GLU A 368 -9.86 14.30 -1.76
N ILE A 369 -9.97 15.57 -1.40
CA ILE A 369 -11.24 16.31 -1.42
C ILE A 369 -11.80 16.41 -2.85
N ALA A 370 -10.95 16.70 -3.83
CA ALA A 370 -11.38 16.83 -5.23
C ALA A 370 -11.99 15.53 -5.76
N ILE A 371 -11.35 14.38 -5.50
CA ILE A 371 -11.88 13.06 -5.90
C ILE A 371 -13.21 12.78 -5.19
N ALA A 372 -13.30 13.06 -3.88
CA ALA A 372 -14.53 12.86 -3.12
C ALA A 372 -15.70 13.70 -3.70
N LEU A 373 -15.45 14.96 -4.05
CA LEU A 373 -16.45 15.85 -4.63
C LEU A 373 -16.84 15.47 -6.06
N LEU A 374 -15.87 15.12 -6.91
CA LEU A 374 -16.13 14.67 -8.28
C LEU A 374 -16.91 13.34 -8.30
N ALA A 375 -16.58 12.44 -7.40
CA ALA A 375 -17.23 11.14 -7.27
C ALA A 375 -18.56 11.16 -6.50
N PHE A 376 -18.95 12.29 -5.92
CA PHE A 376 -20.18 12.41 -5.12
C PHE A 376 -21.44 11.90 -5.87
N ARG A 377 -21.70 12.42 -7.07
CA ARG A 377 -22.83 11.99 -7.88
C ARG A 377 -22.72 10.55 -8.36
N PRO A 378 -21.58 10.11 -8.93
CA PRO A 378 -21.36 8.71 -9.28
C PRO A 378 -21.59 7.72 -8.14
N VAL A 379 -20.97 7.93 -6.97
CA VAL A 379 -21.15 7.05 -5.81
C VAL A 379 -22.61 6.99 -5.39
N ARG A 380 -23.29 8.14 -5.33
CA ARG A 380 -24.72 8.20 -4.99
C ARG A 380 -25.57 7.39 -5.98
N ARG A 381 -25.31 7.48 -7.27
CA ARG A 381 -26.04 6.69 -8.29
C ARG A 381 -25.84 5.18 -8.10
N ILE A 382 -24.58 4.76 -7.86
CA ILE A 382 -24.25 3.35 -7.68
C ILE A 382 -24.93 2.80 -6.41
N THR A 383 -24.98 3.58 -5.33
CA THR A 383 -25.55 3.14 -4.05
C THR A 383 -27.08 3.19 -4.04
N THR A 384 -27.73 4.23 -4.60
CA THR A 384 -29.19 4.37 -4.59
C THR A 384 -29.89 3.57 -5.69
N GLY A 385 -29.22 3.26 -6.80
CA GLY A 385 -29.78 2.44 -7.87
C GLY A 385 -30.07 1.00 -7.44
N ARG A 386 -29.46 0.54 -6.34
CA ARG A 386 -29.68 -0.80 -5.74
C ARG A 386 -30.83 -0.87 -4.75
N GLU A 387 -31.27 0.24 -4.19
CA GLU A 387 -32.40 0.29 -3.24
C GLU A 387 -33.76 0.17 -3.93
N ARG A 388 -33.83 0.11 -5.26
CA ARG A 388 -35.04 -0.28 -5.99
C ARG A 388 -35.06 -1.80 -6.15
N PRO A 389 -35.85 -2.55 -5.35
CA PRO A 389 -36.20 -3.91 -5.72
C PRO A 389 -36.87 -3.82 -7.09
N ALA A 390 -36.53 -4.76 -7.99
CA ALA A 390 -37.29 -4.95 -9.23
C ALA A 390 -38.77 -5.00 -8.80
N ALA A 391 -39.52 -3.97 -9.17
CA ALA A 391 -40.94 -3.97 -8.98
C ALA A 391 -41.45 -5.22 -9.71
N GLY A 392 -41.87 -6.19 -8.93
CA GLY A 392 -42.40 -7.44 -9.45
C GLY A 392 -43.48 -7.09 -10.48
N THR A 393 -43.31 -7.56 -11.68
CA THR A 393 -44.44 -7.83 -12.57
C THR A 393 -45.31 -8.85 -11.86
N VAL A 394 -46.29 -8.36 -11.15
CA VAL A 394 -47.46 -9.16 -10.82
C VAL A 394 -48.18 -9.28 -12.13
N ASP A 395 -47.92 -10.38 -12.85
CA ASP A 395 -48.81 -10.81 -13.92
C ASP A 395 -50.04 -11.45 -13.25
N ASP A 396 -51.21 -10.81 -13.48
CA ASP A 396 -52.51 -11.34 -13.22
C ASP A 396 -52.82 -12.57 -14.09
#